data_c7ce6b11ee172fbc928f5ed6b86caf2f
#
_entry.id   c7ce6b11ee172fbc928f5ed6b86caf2f
#
_cell.length_a   1.000
_cell.length_b   1.000
_cell.length_c   1.000
_cell.angle_alpha   90.00
_cell.angle_beta   90.00
_cell.angle_gamma   90.00
#
_symmetry.space_group_name_H-M   'P 1'
#
loop_
_entity.id
_entity.type
_entity.pdbx_description
1 polymer ?
#
loop_
_entity_poly.entity_id
_entity_poly.type
_entity_poly.pdbx_seq_one_letter_code
_entity_poly.pdbx_strand_id
1 'polypeptide(L)'
;MNRIALFTITIALSFSQNILAADLSVADVKNKISVKQSEYNNYNSSLETQIVNAAILEGELSELRQNSTLADADRHSSLIEMNLQYEKVIDDPELDISPVIEAYAKAVRTHKAIKDAITDKYNQWRGELQDVKKMQTSKHSLLNTIESLKEQLNSSRIDRLYREFNRQEAILVSHDIACDKDETIAKCINLGKSLAKQKGSKRFLDSIYEGLSESAIVEKRRQTSDTSVQVLRSEVTESNFSGQGNFNVKMNLQLQGNLNRSQGCELLGLDRRYCVSFKSNENVQIASIITSPMAVGDTVMYELTVRSNVFDDEVFINGVSYGSTKLQVMLPSGEHDLEVVKQGFEPKRQKVTLSESKTLIIELDRSQFTFSKGERIQDILTGDLPGPYLVVIPAGNFRMGDITGVGLDNERPVQSKDLKQSFSISETEISVKAFESFVNSTSYVTEAEKQKGCAAHEDGQAVWKDDRNWRSPGFAQTENSPVVCVSMHDALAYIEWISQASSQAYVLPSEARWEYAARAGIETDYWWGEGISTDNANCGWCGSQWSNFSTAPVGSFEHNDFGLFDTVGNVWEWTTSNKIESNSVVRGGAWNFAPRLARVSTRMELDSSFRSNYIGFRVVREQ
;
A
#
# COMPACT_ATOMS: atom_id res chain seq x y z
N MET A 1 -1.10 59.53 20.83
CA MET A 1 -0.03 58.68 20.31
C MET A 1 -0.03 57.22 20.84
N ASN A 2 -1.08 56.73 21.51
CA ASN A 2 -1.08 55.39 22.14
C ASN A 2 -2.01 54.34 21.50
N ARG A 3 -2.55 54.56 20.28
CA ARG A 3 -3.41 53.58 19.61
C ARG A 3 -2.72 52.84 18.44
N ILE A 4 -1.56 53.30 17.95
CA ILE A 4 -0.85 52.69 16.82
C ILE A 4 0.10 51.56 17.30
N ALA A 5 0.62 51.62 18.52
CA ALA A 5 1.48 50.60 19.08
C ALA A 5 0.75 49.28 19.45
N LEU A 6 -0.55 49.35 19.77
CA LEU A 6 -1.35 48.14 20.10
C LEU A 6 -1.71 47.30 18.89
N PHE A 7 -1.86 47.93 17.70
CA PHE A 7 -2.28 47.20 16.46
C PHE A 7 -1.11 46.42 15.83
N THR A 8 0.11 46.92 15.96
CA THR A 8 1.31 46.22 15.45
C THR A 8 1.71 45.01 16.30
N ILE A 9 1.49 45.06 17.62
CA ILE A 9 1.77 43.95 18.53
C ILE A 9 0.75 42.79 18.35
N THR A 10 -0.50 43.10 18.07
CA THR A 10 -1.54 42.07 17.87
C THR A 10 -1.37 41.32 16.56
N ILE A 11 -0.88 41.94 15.48
CA ILE A 11 -0.63 41.27 14.20
C ILE A 11 0.63 40.39 14.28
N ALA A 12 1.68 40.83 14.96
CA ALA A 12 2.89 40.02 15.17
C ALA A 12 2.63 38.81 16.07
N LEU A 13 1.76 38.94 17.09
CA LEU A 13 1.36 37.85 17.97
C LEU A 13 0.45 36.83 17.27
N SER A 14 -0.41 37.24 16.34
CA SER A 14 -1.25 36.30 15.58
C SER A 14 -0.46 35.52 14.52
N PHE A 15 0.58 36.12 13.94
CA PHE A 15 1.46 35.41 12.99
C PHE A 15 2.38 34.39 13.69
N SER A 16 2.92 34.76 14.88
CA SER A 16 3.75 33.84 15.66
C SER A 16 2.93 32.66 16.24
N GLN A 17 1.66 32.89 16.61
CA GLN A 17 0.78 31.82 17.09
C GLN A 17 0.42 30.81 15.98
N ASN A 18 0.28 31.24 14.72
CA ASN A 18 -0.02 30.33 13.62
C ASN A 18 1.20 29.48 13.21
N ILE A 19 2.41 30.00 13.31
CA ILE A 19 3.65 29.25 13.04
C ILE A 19 3.90 28.23 14.18
N LEU A 20 3.70 28.64 15.43
CA LEU A 20 3.80 27.76 16.60
C LEU A 20 2.75 26.63 16.55
N ALA A 21 1.52 26.91 16.15
CA ALA A 21 0.46 25.90 16.03
C ALA A 21 0.75 24.86 14.93
N ALA A 22 1.44 25.26 13.85
CA ALA A 22 1.83 24.34 12.79
C ALA A 22 3.01 23.43 13.19
N ASP A 23 3.94 23.95 13.93
CA ASP A 23 5.08 23.20 14.45
C ASP A 23 4.67 22.21 15.55
N LEU A 24 3.73 22.61 16.40
CA LEU A 24 3.07 21.73 17.36
C LEU A 24 2.33 20.58 16.68
N SER A 25 1.66 20.82 15.54
CA SER A 25 0.98 19.78 14.79
C SER A 25 1.95 18.71 14.25
N VAL A 26 3.08 19.09 13.66
CA VAL A 26 4.10 18.15 13.17
C VAL A 26 4.77 17.40 14.33
N ALA A 27 5.07 18.07 15.42
CA ALA A 27 5.65 17.46 16.62
C ALA A 27 4.68 16.48 17.28
N ASP A 28 3.38 16.82 17.34
CA ASP A 28 2.34 15.94 17.88
C ASP A 28 2.20 14.66 17.05
N VAL A 29 2.16 14.76 15.72
CA VAL A 29 2.09 13.58 14.84
C VAL A 29 3.34 12.71 14.99
N LYS A 30 4.54 13.29 15.07
CA LYS A 30 5.78 12.53 15.34
C LYS A 30 5.73 11.80 16.68
N ASN A 31 5.23 12.46 17.72
CA ASN A 31 5.06 11.84 19.03
C ASN A 31 4.05 10.68 18.97
N LYS A 32 2.90 10.85 18.30
CA LYS A 32 1.92 9.79 18.10
C LYS A 32 2.53 8.59 17.36
N ILE A 33 3.34 8.81 16.31
CA ILE A 33 4.06 7.75 15.62
C ILE A 33 4.99 7.01 16.58
N SER A 34 5.78 7.73 17.39
CA SER A 34 6.70 7.12 18.35
C SER A 34 5.97 6.28 19.40
N VAL A 35 4.86 6.78 19.93
CA VAL A 35 4.02 6.04 20.90
C VAL A 35 3.45 4.77 20.26
N LYS A 36 2.88 4.88 19.06
CA LYS A 36 2.30 3.74 18.34
C LYS A 36 3.37 2.72 17.91
N GLN A 37 4.57 3.18 17.58
CA GLN A 37 5.70 2.28 17.28
C GLN A 37 6.15 1.51 18.53
N SER A 38 6.20 2.15 19.69
CA SER A 38 6.49 1.47 20.96
C SER A 38 5.41 0.46 21.33
N GLU A 39 4.15 0.83 21.15
CA GLU A 39 3.00 -0.05 21.33
C GLU A 39 3.09 -1.29 20.41
N TYR A 40 3.41 -1.09 19.13
CA TYR A 40 3.62 -2.16 18.16
C TYR A 40 4.75 -3.11 18.57
N ASN A 41 5.89 -2.58 19.01
CA ASN A 41 7.03 -3.39 19.42
C ASN A 41 6.70 -4.24 20.65
N ASN A 42 6.05 -3.66 21.67
CA ASN A 42 5.62 -4.38 22.85
C ASN A 42 4.58 -5.47 22.52
N TYR A 43 3.65 -5.14 21.62
CA TYR A 43 2.62 -6.04 21.15
C TYR A 43 3.22 -7.22 20.38
N ASN A 44 4.21 -6.95 19.52
CA ASN A 44 4.91 -7.98 18.77
C ASN A 44 5.64 -8.97 19.70
N SER A 45 6.34 -8.47 20.73
CA SER A 45 7.02 -9.33 21.71
C SER A 45 6.03 -10.19 22.50
N SER A 46 4.86 -9.65 22.85
CA SER A 46 3.80 -10.43 23.51
C SER A 46 3.23 -11.50 22.58
N LEU A 47 3.03 -11.18 21.29
CA LEU A 47 2.56 -12.15 20.31
C LEU A 47 3.57 -13.29 20.10
N GLU A 48 4.87 -12.99 20.02
CA GLU A 48 5.92 -14.02 19.93
C GLU A 48 5.90 -14.96 21.12
N THR A 49 5.73 -14.42 22.33
CA THR A 49 5.59 -15.25 23.55
C THR A 49 4.38 -16.17 23.48
N GLN A 50 3.25 -15.67 23.02
CA GLN A 50 2.01 -16.45 22.90
C GLN A 50 2.11 -17.55 21.84
N ILE A 51 2.79 -17.27 20.72
CA ILE A 51 3.09 -18.28 19.68
C ILE A 51 3.94 -19.42 20.24
N VAL A 52 4.96 -19.09 21.05
CA VAL A 52 5.81 -20.11 21.70
C VAL A 52 4.99 -20.95 22.68
N ASN A 53 4.12 -20.34 23.47
CA ASN A 53 3.24 -21.06 24.40
C ASN A 53 2.30 -22.02 23.65
N ALA A 54 1.70 -21.59 22.57
CA ALA A 54 0.84 -22.45 21.74
C ALA A 54 1.62 -23.64 21.16
N ALA A 55 2.86 -23.42 20.70
CA ALA A 55 3.73 -24.48 20.18
C ALA A 55 4.14 -25.50 21.26
N ILE A 56 4.38 -25.07 22.51
CA ILE A 56 4.65 -25.96 23.64
C ILE A 56 3.44 -26.86 23.91
N LEU A 57 2.24 -26.27 23.96
CA LEU A 57 1.01 -27.03 24.20
C LEU A 57 0.72 -28.03 23.08
N GLU A 58 1.05 -27.69 21.82
CA GLU A 58 0.93 -28.61 20.68
C GLU A 58 1.89 -29.80 20.80
N GLY A 59 3.13 -29.55 21.24
CA GLY A 59 4.11 -30.59 21.52
C GLY A 59 3.63 -31.56 22.64
N GLU A 60 3.13 -31.03 23.75
CA GLU A 60 2.58 -31.83 24.85
C GLU A 60 1.34 -32.63 24.43
N LEU A 61 0.48 -32.04 23.57
CA LEU A 61 -0.68 -32.75 23.02
C LEU A 61 -0.26 -33.89 22.09
N SER A 62 0.79 -33.70 21.30
CA SER A 62 1.36 -34.74 20.44
C SER A 62 1.90 -35.92 21.26
N GLU A 63 2.63 -35.63 22.34
CA GLU A 63 3.14 -36.64 23.26
C GLU A 63 1.99 -37.43 23.96
N LEU A 64 0.95 -36.74 24.42
CA LEU A 64 -0.22 -37.40 25.01
C LEU A 64 -0.95 -38.31 24.01
N ARG A 65 -1.05 -37.91 22.75
CA ARG A 65 -1.64 -38.76 21.68
C ARG A 65 -0.81 -40.02 21.45
N GLN A 66 0.51 -39.91 21.44
CA GLN A 66 1.41 -41.04 21.34
C GLN A 66 1.27 -41.99 22.54
N ASN A 67 1.22 -41.44 23.74
CA ASN A 67 0.99 -42.22 24.98
C ASN A 67 -0.39 -42.87 24.98
N SER A 68 -1.41 -42.25 24.40
CA SER A 68 -2.75 -42.85 24.25
C SER A 68 -2.72 -44.09 23.36
N THR A 69 -1.95 -44.07 22.28
CA THR A 69 -1.79 -45.23 21.40
C THR A 69 -1.14 -46.39 22.12
N LEU A 70 -0.09 -46.13 22.93
CA LEU A 70 0.57 -47.15 23.74
C LEU A 70 -0.35 -47.73 24.80
N ALA A 71 -1.10 -46.87 25.52
CA ALA A 71 -2.05 -47.29 26.53
C ALA A 71 -3.24 -48.09 25.96
N ASP A 72 -3.65 -47.80 24.73
CA ASP A 72 -4.69 -48.58 24.04
C ASP A 72 -4.18 -49.98 23.64
N ALA A 73 -2.91 -50.08 23.19
CA ALA A 73 -2.24 -51.35 22.92
C ALA A 73 -2.11 -52.20 24.20
N ASP A 74 -1.71 -51.59 25.33
CA ASP A 74 -1.63 -52.27 26.64
C ASP A 74 -3.03 -52.75 27.12
N ARG A 75 -4.04 -51.91 27.01
CA ARG A 75 -5.43 -52.28 27.31
C ARG A 75 -5.90 -53.48 26.46
N HIS A 76 -5.55 -53.48 25.17
CA HIS A 76 -5.93 -54.56 24.26
C HIS A 76 -5.22 -55.87 24.59
N SER A 77 -3.92 -55.82 24.87
CA SER A 77 -3.14 -57.01 25.28
C SER A 77 -3.61 -57.56 26.63
N SER A 78 -3.89 -56.70 27.61
CA SER A 78 -4.44 -57.12 28.91
C SER A 78 -5.82 -57.73 28.79
N LEU A 79 -6.66 -57.28 27.81
CA LEU A 79 -7.96 -57.88 27.53
C LEU A 79 -7.81 -59.30 26.96
N ILE A 80 -6.87 -59.47 26.02
CA ILE A 80 -6.59 -60.80 25.44
C ILE A 80 -6.12 -61.77 26.53
N GLU A 81 -5.19 -61.36 27.37
CA GLU A 81 -4.69 -62.19 28.48
C GLU A 81 -5.80 -62.55 29.46
N MET A 82 -6.63 -61.59 29.85
CA MET A 82 -7.79 -61.82 30.73
C MET A 82 -8.75 -62.87 30.12
N ASN A 83 -9.05 -62.76 28.81
CA ASN A 83 -9.94 -63.72 28.12
C ASN A 83 -9.31 -65.11 28.07
N LEU A 84 -8.02 -65.21 27.76
CA LEU A 84 -7.29 -66.48 27.75
C LEU A 84 -7.28 -67.18 29.12
N GLN A 85 -7.08 -66.42 30.20
CA GLN A 85 -7.15 -66.97 31.54
C GLN A 85 -8.59 -67.33 31.96
N TYR A 86 -9.57 -66.55 31.51
CA TYR A 86 -11.00 -66.85 31.77
C TYR A 86 -11.44 -68.19 31.11
N GLU A 87 -10.96 -68.48 29.89
CA GLU A 87 -11.21 -69.76 29.23
C GLU A 87 -10.66 -70.93 30.01
N LYS A 88 -9.50 -70.81 30.71
CA LYS A 88 -8.88 -71.83 31.55
C LYS A 88 -9.68 -72.13 32.82
N VAL A 89 -10.46 -71.18 33.34
CA VAL A 89 -11.38 -71.42 34.49
C VAL A 89 -12.43 -72.46 34.20
N ILE A 90 -12.74 -72.69 32.86
CA ILE A 90 -13.70 -73.75 32.46
C ILE A 90 -13.14 -75.14 32.77
N ASP A 91 -11.81 -75.30 32.62
CA ASP A 91 -11.11 -76.56 32.81
C ASP A 91 -10.63 -76.69 34.29
N ASP A 92 -10.31 -75.60 34.98
CA ASP A 92 -9.86 -75.52 36.37
C ASP A 92 -10.62 -74.41 37.14
N PRO A 93 -11.78 -74.76 37.77
CA PRO A 93 -12.64 -73.79 38.45
C PRO A 93 -12.00 -73.12 39.70
N GLU A 94 -10.89 -73.68 40.24
CA GLU A 94 -10.17 -73.09 41.38
C GLU A 94 -9.08 -72.07 40.93
N LEU A 95 -8.89 -71.86 39.66
CA LEU A 95 -7.91 -70.91 39.10
C LEU A 95 -8.25 -69.46 39.50
N ASP A 96 -7.33 -68.79 40.24
CA ASP A 96 -7.49 -67.39 40.60
C ASP A 96 -7.10 -66.47 39.41
N ILE A 97 -8.08 -65.84 38.75
CA ILE A 97 -7.90 -64.88 37.67
C ILE A 97 -8.01 -63.42 38.14
N SER A 98 -8.14 -63.14 39.42
CA SER A 98 -8.23 -61.80 39.98
C SER A 98 -7.07 -60.89 39.53
N PRO A 99 -5.78 -61.35 39.42
CA PRO A 99 -4.68 -60.53 39.00
C PRO A 99 -4.81 -60.00 37.56
N VAL A 100 -5.32 -60.80 36.59
CA VAL A 100 -5.48 -60.39 35.19
C VAL A 100 -6.68 -59.47 35.01
N ILE A 101 -7.75 -59.67 35.82
CA ILE A 101 -8.89 -58.75 35.87
C ILE A 101 -8.43 -57.36 36.37
N GLU A 102 -7.63 -57.34 37.45
CA GLU A 102 -7.10 -56.09 37.99
C GLU A 102 -6.14 -55.39 37.00
N ALA A 103 -5.27 -56.15 36.32
CA ALA A 103 -4.38 -55.62 35.27
C ALA A 103 -5.17 -54.97 34.15
N TYR A 104 -6.20 -55.61 33.61
CA TYR A 104 -7.08 -55.06 32.62
C TYR A 104 -7.82 -53.82 33.12
N ALA A 105 -8.41 -53.86 34.31
CA ALA A 105 -9.08 -52.74 34.93
C ALA A 105 -8.14 -51.53 35.13
N LYS A 106 -6.86 -51.76 35.48
CA LYS A 106 -5.83 -50.74 35.55
C LYS A 106 -5.53 -50.13 34.17
N ALA A 107 -5.32 -50.95 33.14
CA ALA A 107 -5.05 -50.50 31.76
C ALA A 107 -6.23 -49.64 31.21
N VAL A 108 -7.47 -50.05 31.48
CA VAL A 108 -8.67 -49.27 31.14
C VAL A 108 -8.67 -47.90 31.82
N ARG A 109 -8.38 -47.85 33.15
CA ARG A 109 -8.31 -46.58 33.89
C ARG A 109 -7.20 -45.68 33.36
N THR A 110 -6.02 -46.23 33.07
CA THR A 110 -4.89 -45.48 32.50
C THR A 110 -5.23 -44.89 31.13
N HIS A 111 -5.77 -45.69 30.20
CA HIS A 111 -6.19 -45.21 28.88
C HIS A 111 -7.27 -44.12 28.99
N LYS A 112 -8.26 -44.27 29.86
CA LYS A 112 -9.27 -43.25 30.09
C LYS A 112 -8.66 -41.94 30.60
N ALA A 113 -7.78 -42.00 31.61
CA ALA A 113 -7.12 -40.83 32.18
C ALA A 113 -6.31 -40.06 31.14
N ILE A 114 -5.60 -40.76 30.22
CA ILE A 114 -4.88 -40.14 29.11
C ILE A 114 -5.83 -39.46 28.11
N LYS A 115 -6.96 -40.09 27.80
CA LYS A 115 -8.00 -39.46 26.93
C LYS A 115 -8.57 -38.19 27.54
N ASP A 116 -8.85 -38.19 28.82
CA ASP A 116 -9.34 -37.00 29.53
C ASP A 116 -8.27 -35.89 29.51
N ALA A 117 -6.99 -36.24 29.76
CA ALA A 117 -5.87 -35.31 29.66
C ALA A 117 -5.67 -34.72 28.23
N ILE A 118 -5.86 -35.54 27.19
CA ILE A 118 -5.85 -35.07 25.79
C ILE A 118 -6.93 -34.02 25.58
N THR A 119 -8.15 -34.27 26.07
CA THR A 119 -9.27 -33.35 25.93
C THR A 119 -8.99 -32.00 26.59
N ASP A 120 -8.50 -32.05 27.83
CA ASP A 120 -8.15 -30.83 28.57
C ASP A 120 -7.01 -30.04 27.91
N LYS A 121 -5.96 -30.75 27.48
CA LYS A 121 -4.82 -30.12 26.80
C LYS A 121 -5.22 -29.54 25.45
N TYR A 122 -6.07 -30.21 24.68
CA TYR A 122 -6.61 -29.70 23.43
C TYR A 122 -7.42 -28.40 23.61
N ASN A 123 -8.23 -28.34 24.68
CA ASN A 123 -8.99 -27.13 24.98
C ASN A 123 -8.07 -25.96 25.37
N GLN A 124 -6.99 -26.20 26.12
CA GLN A 124 -5.98 -25.20 26.44
C GLN A 124 -5.27 -24.69 25.18
N TRP A 125 -4.75 -25.60 24.37
CA TRP A 125 -4.10 -25.28 23.10
C TRP A 125 -5.00 -24.46 22.16
N ARG A 126 -6.27 -24.85 22.03
CA ARG A 126 -7.26 -24.13 21.21
C ARG A 126 -7.51 -22.71 21.74
N GLY A 127 -7.54 -22.52 23.05
CA GLY A 127 -7.68 -21.19 23.66
C GLY A 127 -6.50 -20.28 23.31
N GLU A 128 -5.26 -20.76 23.53
CA GLU A 128 -4.05 -20.02 23.18
C GLU A 128 -3.99 -19.67 21.67
N LEU A 129 -4.35 -20.62 20.81
CA LEU A 129 -4.38 -20.38 19.37
C LEU A 129 -5.38 -19.28 18.97
N GLN A 130 -6.56 -19.22 19.63
CA GLN A 130 -7.52 -18.15 19.41
C GLN A 130 -6.97 -16.78 19.82
N ASP A 131 -6.23 -16.73 20.94
CA ASP A 131 -5.63 -15.49 21.41
C ASP A 131 -4.49 -15.02 20.48
N VAL A 132 -3.65 -15.94 19.99
CA VAL A 132 -2.66 -15.65 18.94
C VAL A 132 -3.33 -15.03 17.71
N LYS A 133 -4.43 -15.60 17.22
CA LYS A 133 -5.16 -15.08 16.04
C LYS A 133 -5.73 -13.68 16.26
N LYS A 134 -6.32 -13.41 17.43
CA LYS A 134 -6.79 -12.07 17.80
C LYS A 134 -5.63 -11.07 17.82
N MET A 135 -4.50 -11.48 18.40
CA MET A 135 -3.30 -10.66 18.46
C MET A 135 -2.74 -10.35 17.06
N GLN A 136 -2.69 -11.31 16.16
CA GLN A 136 -2.27 -11.08 14.75
C GLN A 136 -3.14 -10.03 14.07
N THR A 137 -4.46 -10.13 14.19
CA THR A 137 -5.40 -9.15 13.63
C THR A 137 -5.16 -7.73 14.17
N SER A 138 -5.01 -7.60 15.50
CA SER A 138 -4.75 -6.30 16.14
C SER A 138 -3.38 -5.73 15.74
N LYS A 139 -2.35 -6.57 15.55
CA LYS A 139 -1.04 -6.16 15.06
C LYS A 139 -1.13 -5.49 13.68
N HIS A 140 -1.89 -6.07 12.75
CA HIS A 140 -2.10 -5.48 11.42
C HIS A 140 -2.83 -4.14 11.48
N SER A 141 -3.83 -4.02 12.33
CA SER A 141 -4.56 -2.77 12.54
C SER A 141 -3.66 -1.66 13.11
N LEU A 142 -2.81 -2.01 14.06
CA LEU A 142 -1.84 -1.08 14.66
C LEU A 142 -0.79 -0.63 13.63
N LEU A 143 -0.32 -1.55 12.78
CA LEU A 143 0.60 -1.23 11.70
C LEU A 143 -0.04 -0.24 10.70
N ASN A 144 -1.30 -0.47 10.30
CA ASN A 144 -2.02 0.48 9.43
C ASN A 144 -2.12 1.87 10.07
N THR A 145 -2.36 1.95 11.38
CA THR A 145 -2.39 3.23 12.09
C THR A 145 -1.05 3.96 12.02
N ILE A 146 0.06 3.24 12.20
CA ILE A 146 1.41 3.82 12.11
C ILE A 146 1.67 4.35 10.69
N GLU A 147 1.37 3.57 9.66
CA GLU A 147 1.55 4.00 8.27
C GLU A 147 0.64 5.20 7.92
N SER A 148 -0.62 5.20 8.36
CA SER A 148 -1.53 6.34 8.18
C SER A 148 -1.03 7.61 8.89
N LEU A 149 -0.44 7.50 10.07
CA LEU A 149 0.19 8.63 10.76
C LEU A 149 1.42 9.16 10.00
N LYS A 150 2.18 8.30 9.32
CA LYS A 150 3.29 8.73 8.45
C LYS A 150 2.81 9.50 7.22
N GLU A 151 1.69 9.06 6.63
CA GLU A 151 1.03 9.80 5.54
C GLU A 151 0.57 11.18 6.02
N GLN A 152 -0.10 11.26 7.17
CA GLN A 152 -0.53 12.51 7.78
C GLN A 152 0.65 13.44 8.10
N LEU A 153 1.77 12.89 8.58
CA LEU A 153 2.99 13.66 8.84
C LEU A 153 3.50 14.33 7.56
N ASN A 154 3.58 13.60 6.45
CA ASN A 154 4.05 14.15 5.18
C ASN A 154 3.14 15.28 4.67
N SER A 155 1.83 15.11 4.75
CA SER A 155 0.86 16.17 4.42
C SER A 155 1.05 17.42 5.30
N SER A 156 1.20 17.23 6.61
CA SER A 156 1.41 18.35 7.56
C SER A 156 2.71 19.10 7.32
N ARG A 157 3.79 18.42 6.88
CA ARG A 157 5.07 19.03 6.52
C ARG A 157 4.93 19.95 5.30
N ILE A 158 4.18 19.54 4.30
CA ILE A 158 3.90 20.36 3.11
C ILE A 158 3.11 21.61 3.47
N ASP A 159 2.05 21.46 4.26
CA ASP A 159 1.23 22.59 4.69
C ASP A 159 2.01 23.59 5.55
N ARG A 160 2.96 23.11 6.34
CA ARG A 160 3.88 23.96 7.10
C ARG A 160 4.84 24.70 6.17
N LEU A 161 5.53 23.98 5.26
CA LEU A 161 6.46 24.60 4.31
C LEU A 161 5.77 25.68 3.47
N TYR A 162 4.56 25.40 2.99
CA TYR A 162 3.77 26.36 2.21
C TYR A 162 3.49 27.64 3.00
N ARG A 163 3.12 27.55 4.28
CA ARG A 163 2.87 28.71 5.15
C ARG A 163 4.15 29.48 5.46
N GLU A 164 5.22 28.79 5.78
CA GLU A 164 6.53 29.41 6.08
C GLU A 164 7.09 30.13 4.86
N PHE A 165 6.94 29.59 3.66
CA PHE A 165 7.48 30.15 2.44
C PHE A 165 6.68 31.36 1.95
N ASN A 166 5.35 31.29 1.96
CA ASN A 166 4.45 32.34 1.43
C ASN A 166 4.23 33.52 2.42
N ARG A 167 5.18 33.73 3.33
CA ARG A 167 5.14 34.85 4.26
C ARG A 167 5.36 36.20 3.55
N GLN A 168 4.87 37.27 4.19
CA GLN A 168 5.08 38.64 3.73
C GLN A 168 6.04 39.36 4.68
N GLU A 169 6.91 40.20 4.13
CA GLU A 169 7.83 41.00 4.90
C GLU A 169 8.14 42.34 4.19
N ALA A 170 8.39 43.38 4.97
CA ALA A 170 8.83 44.66 4.45
C ALA A 170 10.37 44.80 4.66
N ILE A 171 11.08 45.02 3.56
CA ILE A 171 12.55 45.12 3.58
C ILE A 171 12.98 46.47 3.04
N LEU A 172 13.86 47.12 3.82
CA LEU A 172 14.57 48.32 3.36
C LEU A 172 15.84 47.90 2.62
N VAL A 173 15.99 48.33 1.38
CA VAL A 173 17.14 48.03 0.52
C VAL A 173 17.75 49.28 -0.03
N SER A 174 19.09 49.34 -0.06
CA SER A 174 19.86 50.40 -0.72
C SER A 174 20.68 49.82 -1.86
N HIS A 175 20.73 50.54 -2.98
CA HIS A 175 21.55 50.17 -4.13
C HIS A 175 22.18 51.42 -4.76
N ASP A 176 23.47 51.29 -5.11
CA ASP A 176 24.25 52.30 -5.81
C ASP A 176 24.57 51.83 -7.20
N ILE A 177 24.37 52.71 -8.21
CA ILE A 177 24.68 52.45 -9.59
C ILE A 177 25.43 53.61 -10.20
N ALA A 178 26.48 53.35 -10.98
CA ALA A 178 27.14 54.33 -11.83
C ALA A 178 26.37 54.47 -13.12
N CYS A 179 25.88 55.68 -13.44
CA CYS A 179 25.21 55.97 -14.71
C CYS A 179 26.23 56.09 -15.84
N ASP A 180 25.93 55.50 -17.00
CA ASP A 180 26.75 55.64 -18.18
C ASP A 180 26.66 57.08 -18.71
N LYS A 181 27.73 57.61 -19.32
CA LYS A 181 27.77 58.95 -19.88
C LYS A 181 26.82 59.15 -21.06
N ASP A 182 26.53 58.07 -21.75
CA ASP A 182 25.64 58.05 -22.93
C ASP A 182 24.18 57.66 -22.58
N GLU A 183 23.88 57.51 -21.30
CA GLU A 183 22.58 57.12 -20.81
C GLU A 183 21.76 58.30 -20.28
N THR A 184 20.44 58.32 -20.56
CA THR A 184 19.58 59.35 -19.96
C THR A 184 19.43 59.14 -18.44
N ILE A 185 19.33 60.25 -17.70
CA ILE A 185 19.12 60.24 -16.23
C ILE A 185 17.89 59.38 -15.88
N ALA A 186 16.80 59.45 -16.62
CA ALA A 186 15.58 58.67 -16.40
C ALA A 186 15.83 57.14 -16.51
N LYS A 187 16.67 56.75 -17.48
CA LYS A 187 17.01 55.34 -17.71
C LYS A 187 17.89 54.82 -16.54
N CYS A 188 18.88 55.57 -16.11
CA CYS A 188 19.70 55.23 -14.95
C CYS A 188 18.88 55.11 -13.67
N ILE A 189 17.98 56.06 -13.38
CA ILE A 189 17.05 55.99 -12.23
C ILE A 189 16.21 54.71 -12.27
N ASN A 190 15.63 54.38 -13.42
CA ASN A 190 14.82 53.17 -13.56
C ASN A 190 15.64 51.90 -13.39
N LEU A 191 16.83 51.84 -13.93
CA LEU A 191 17.76 50.72 -13.73
C LEU A 191 18.14 50.56 -12.27
N GLY A 192 18.51 51.65 -11.57
CA GLY A 192 18.82 51.64 -10.14
C GLY A 192 17.67 51.14 -9.30
N LYS A 193 16.44 51.56 -9.56
CA LYS A 193 15.23 51.06 -8.91
C LYS A 193 15.00 49.56 -9.20
N SER A 194 15.24 49.13 -10.42
CA SER A 194 15.09 47.70 -10.81
C SER A 194 16.10 46.82 -10.09
N LEU A 195 17.38 47.25 -10.05
CA LEU A 195 18.45 46.53 -9.34
C LEU A 195 18.23 46.49 -7.83
N ALA A 196 17.72 47.60 -7.24
CA ALA A 196 17.34 47.62 -5.85
C ALA A 196 16.23 46.61 -5.53
N LYS A 197 15.21 46.52 -6.38
CA LYS A 197 14.13 45.49 -6.26
C LYS A 197 14.71 44.08 -6.34
N GLN A 198 15.55 43.78 -7.33
CA GLN A 198 16.22 42.49 -7.48
C GLN A 198 17.06 42.11 -6.25
N LYS A 199 17.87 43.07 -5.73
CA LYS A 199 18.66 42.88 -4.51
C LYS A 199 17.77 42.57 -3.31
N GLY A 200 16.68 43.32 -3.15
CA GLY A 200 15.73 43.11 -2.05
C GLY A 200 15.03 41.75 -2.15
N SER A 201 14.53 41.40 -3.34
CA SER A 201 13.88 40.11 -3.58
C SER A 201 14.82 38.94 -3.30
N LYS A 202 16.09 39.02 -3.75
CA LYS A 202 17.09 37.97 -3.48
C LYS A 202 17.35 37.83 -1.98
N ARG A 203 17.58 38.94 -1.25
CA ARG A 203 17.80 38.90 0.21
C ARG A 203 16.61 38.32 0.95
N PHE A 204 15.41 38.66 0.54
CA PHE A 204 14.20 38.12 1.14
C PHE A 204 14.07 36.62 0.85
N LEU A 205 14.31 36.17 -0.36
CA LEU A 205 14.30 34.76 -0.70
C LEU A 205 15.33 33.98 0.11
N ASP A 206 16.55 34.48 0.25
CA ASP A 206 17.59 33.87 1.08
C ASP A 206 17.11 33.76 2.55
N SER A 207 16.51 34.84 3.11
CA SER A 207 15.97 34.84 4.48
C SER A 207 14.81 33.85 4.66
N ILE A 208 13.98 33.61 3.61
CA ILE A 208 12.96 32.59 3.65
C ILE A 208 13.62 31.21 3.82
N TYR A 209 14.57 30.86 2.95
CA TYR A 209 15.23 29.55 2.98
C TYR A 209 15.95 29.28 4.31
N GLU A 210 16.65 30.28 4.85
CA GLU A 210 17.32 30.19 6.16
C GLU A 210 16.34 30.00 7.32
N GLY A 211 15.15 30.59 7.22
CA GLY A 211 14.11 30.56 8.26
C GLY A 211 13.16 29.36 8.20
N LEU A 212 13.29 28.45 7.22
CA LEU A 212 12.43 27.28 7.12
C LEU A 212 12.74 26.25 8.21
N SER A 213 11.70 25.65 8.79
CA SER A 213 11.84 24.57 9.78
C SER A 213 12.60 23.35 9.23
N GLU A 214 12.57 23.11 7.92
CA GLU A 214 13.28 22.03 7.24
C GLU A 214 14.37 22.54 6.28
N SER A 215 15.00 23.66 6.60
CA SER A 215 16.02 24.33 5.78
C SER A 215 17.12 23.39 5.28
N ALA A 216 17.61 22.47 6.11
CA ALA A 216 18.66 21.51 5.75
C ALA A 216 18.25 20.52 4.62
N ILE A 217 16.95 20.18 4.52
CA ILE A 217 16.42 19.32 3.46
C ILE A 217 16.19 20.14 2.19
N VAL A 218 15.57 21.30 2.36
CA VAL A 218 15.17 22.20 1.28
C VAL A 218 16.38 22.77 0.55
N GLU A 219 17.45 23.14 1.26
CA GLU A 219 18.67 23.72 0.68
C GLU A 219 19.33 22.77 -0.32
N LYS A 220 19.29 21.45 -0.09
CA LYS A 220 19.84 20.45 -1.02
C LYS A 220 19.13 20.43 -2.37
N ARG A 221 17.88 20.93 -2.43
CA ARG A 221 17.02 20.92 -3.63
C ARG A 221 16.64 22.31 -4.11
N ARG A 222 17.21 23.35 -3.51
CA ARG A 222 16.92 24.75 -3.81
C ARG A 222 17.14 25.08 -5.29
N GLN A 223 18.17 24.50 -5.92
CA GLN A 223 18.53 24.80 -7.31
C GLN A 223 17.57 24.17 -8.34
N THR A 224 16.76 23.21 -7.95
CA THR A 224 15.82 22.50 -8.84
C THR A 224 14.41 23.08 -8.80
N SER A 225 14.14 24.10 -7.96
CA SER A 225 12.80 24.64 -7.75
C SER A 225 12.65 26.05 -8.30
N ASP A 226 11.54 26.30 -9.01
CA ASP A 226 11.16 27.61 -9.55
C ASP A 226 10.45 28.49 -8.51
N THR A 227 11.08 28.67 -7.36
CA THR A 227 10.54 29.54 -6.31
C THR A 227 10.78 31.01 -6.66
N SER A 228 9.81 31.86 -6.36
CA SER A 228 9.87 33.27 -6.69
C SER A 228 9.44 34.17 -5.53
N VAL A 229 9.73 35.46 -5.67
CA VAL A 229 9.29 36.50 -4.75
C VAL A 229 8.46 37.51 -5.51
N GLN A 230 7.27 37.79 -5.00
CA GLN A 230 6.40 38.81 -5.55
C GLN A 230 6.64 40.13 -4.81
N VAL A 231 6.80 41.22 -5.56
CA VAL A 231 6.84 42.59 -5.01
C VAL A 231 5.42 43.13 -4.96
N LEU A 232 4.84 43.18 -3.77
CA LEU A 232 3.48 43.68 -3.55
C LEU A 232 3.42 45.21 -3.60
N ARG A 233 4.42 45.88 -3.01
CA ARG A 233 4.54 47.33 -2.98
C ARG A 233 6.02 47.72 -2.98
N SER A 234 6.33 48.83 -3.64
CA SER A 234 7.67 49.41 -3.65
C SER A 234 7.58 50.92 -3.54
N GLU A 235 8.24 51.47 -2.53
CA GLU A 235 8.31 52.91 -2.28
C GLU A 235 9.77 53.35 -2.24
N VAL A 236 10.09 54.45 -2.92
CA VAL A 236 11.41 55.11 -2.81
C VAL A 236 11.39 55.99 -1.55
N THR A 237 12.25 55.69 -0.60
CA THR A 237 12.39 56.46 0.63
C THR A 237 13.43 57.56 0.47
N GLU A 238 14.49 57.31 -0.26
CA GLU A 238 15.55 58.26 -0.56
C GLU A 238 16.13 58.00 -1.94
N SER A 239 16.45 59.06 -2.67
CA SER A 239 17.16 58.94 -3.96
C SER A 239 18.03 60.18 -4.20
N ASN A 240 19.30 59.97 -4.41
CA ASN A 240 20.29 61.06 -4.56
C ASN A 240 21.31 60.71 -5.61
N PHE A 241 21.78 61.75 -6.35
CA PHE A 241 22.99 61.63 -7.17
C PHE A 241 24.19 62.11 -6.34
N SER A 242 25.28 61.36 -6.35
CA SER A 242 26.55 61.69 -5.66
C SER A 242 27.71 61.65 -6.64
N GLY A 243 28.58 62.70 -6.62
CA GLY A 243 29.82 62.75 -7.38
C GLY A 243 29.62 62.63 -8.90
N GLN A 244 30.51 61.91 -9.55
CA GLN A 244 30.57 61.77 -11.01
C GLN A 244 29.52 60.82 -11.60
N GLY A 245 28.22 61.06 -11.36
CA GLY A 245 27.15 60.31 -12.00
C GLY A 245 26.71 59.05 -11.26
N ASN A 246 27.04 58.87 -9.99
CA ASN A 246 26.54 57.76 -9.15
C ASN A 246 25.15 58.08 -8.61
N PHE A 247 24.20 57.22 -8.88
CA PHE A 247 22.84 57.27 -8.35
C PHE A 247 22.65 56.27 -7.21
N ASN A 248 22.30 56.77 -6.05
CA ASN A 248 21.93 55.97 -4.89
C ASN A 248 20.41 55.99 -4.73
N VAL A 249 19.83 54.85 -4.50
CA VAL A 249 18.41 54.71 -4.21
C VAL A 249 18.18 53.81 -2.99
N LYS A 250 17.34 54.27 -2.04
CA LYS A 250 16.82 53.48 -0.94
C LYS A 250 15.34 53.25 -1.18
N MET A 251 14.92 52.03 -1.04
CA MET A 251 13.54 51.59 -1.28
C MET A 251 13.02 50.75 -0.13
N ASN A 252 11.78 50.97 0.25
CA ASN A 252 11.03 50.08 1.10
C ASN A 252 10.19 49.15 0.20
N LEU A 253 10.44 47.84 0.28
CA LEU A 253 9.81 46.82 -0.52
C LEU A 253 8.93 45.94 0.37
N GLN A 254 7.65 45.85 0.05
CA GLN A 254 6.78 44.84 0.65
C GLN A 254 6.79 43.62 -0.27
N LEU A 255 7.32 42.51 0.24
CA LEU A 255 7.61 41.30 -0.53
C LEU A 255 6.78 40.13 0.02
N GLN A 256 6.43 39.21 -0.85
CA GLN A 256 5.78 37.94 -0.50
C GLN A 256 6.50 36.80 -1.20
N GLY A 257 6.82 35.76 -0.46
CA GLY A 257 7.29 34.50 -1.05
C GLY A 257 6.17 33.85 -1.85
N ASN A 258 6.52 33.23 -2.95
CA ASN A 258 5.58 32.52 -3.80
C ASN A 258 6.09 31.09 -4.06
N LEU A 259 5.47 30.14 -3.39
CA LEU A 259 5.71 28.72 -3.55
C LEU A 259 4.43 28.05 -4.00
N ASN A 260 4.47 27.37 -5.13
CA ASN A 260 3.38 26.51 -5.56
C ASN A 260 3.40 25.19 -4.75
N ARG A 261 2.25 24.59 -4.50
CA ARG A 261 2.15 23.33 -3.75
C ARG A 261 2.96 22.20 -4.40
N SER A 262 2.96 22.08 -5.73
CA SER A 262 3.76 21.10 -6.45
C SER A 262 5.26 21.23 -6.17
N GLN A 263 5.77 22.45 -6.11
CA GLN A 263 7.18 22.74 -5.78
C GLN A 263 7.52 22.39 -4.32
N GLY A 264 6.55 22.45 -3.42
CA GLY A 264 6.70 22.03 -2.02
C GLY A 264 7.08 20.55 -1.88
N CYS A 265 6.50 19.67 -2.70
CA CYS A 265 6.88 18.25 -2.75
C CYS A 265 8.32 18.06 -3.24
N GLU A 266 8.71 18.76 -4.29
CA GLU A 266 10.07 18.69 -4.84
C GLU A 266 11.11 19.15 -3.81
N LEU A 267 10.85 20.26 -3.13
CA LEU A 267 11.74 20.78 -2.09
C LEU A 267 11.90 19.83 -0.90
N LEU A 268 10.83 19.21 -0.45
CA LEU A 268 10.87 18.23 0.65
C LEU A 268 11.28 16.82 0.21
N GLY A 269 11.33 16.54 -1.11
CA GLY A 269 11.58 15.21 -1.66
C GLY A 269 10.47 14.24 -1.33
N LEU A 270 9.23 14.70 -1.36
CA LEU A 270 8.04 13.91 -1.12
C LEU A 270 7.32 13.62 -2.43
N ASP A 271 6.52 12.56 -2.43
CA ASP A 271 5.68 12.18 -3.56
C ASP A 271 4.71 13.32 -3.93
N ARG A 272 4.49 13.52 -5.25
CA ARG A 272 3.61 14.58 -5.80
C ARG A 272 2.17 14.50 -5.28
N ARG A 273 1.68 13.31 -4.91
CA ARG A 273 0.33 13.11 -4.36
C ARG A 273 0.01 13.96 -3.12
N TYR A 274 1.02 14.30 -2.30
CA TYR A 274 0.82 15.19 -1.15
C TYR A 274 0.62 16.67 -1.54
N CYS A 275 0.93 17.02 -2.79
CA CYS A 275 0.88 18.39 -3.29
C CYS A 275 -0.32 18.67 -4.18
N VAL A 276 -1.05 17.65 -4.63
CA VAL A 276 -2.28 17.81 -5.39
C VAL A 276 -3.43 18.09 -4.43
N SER A 277 -4.06 19.25 -4.56
CA SER A 277 -5.29 19.57 -3.80
C SER A 277 -6.48 18.85 -4.43
N PHE A 278 -7.08 17.93 -3.71
CA PHE A 278 -8.38 17.38 -4.08
C PHE A 278 -9.46 18.47 -3.87
N LYS A 279 -9.68 19.30 -4.88
CA LYS A 279 -10.92 20.08 -5.01
C LYS A 279 -11.80 19.38 -6.03
N SER A 280 -12.98 18.98 -5.55
CA SER A 280 -14.09 18.57 -6.39
C SER A 280 -14.29 19.56 -7.54
N ASN A 281 -14.37 19.02 -8.76
CA ASN A 281 -14.95 19.62 -9.97
C ASN A 281 -14.69 21.10 -10.21
N GLU A 282 -13.55 21.44 -10.77
CA GLU A 282 -13.45 22.55 -11.73
C GLU A 282 -12.56 22.08 -12.89
N ASN A 283 -13.12 22.16 -14.11
CA ASN A 283 -12.44 21.91 -15.37
C ASN A 283 -11.14 22.70 -15.44
N VAL A 284 -10.01 22.04 -15.20
CA VAL A 284 -8.70 22.60 -15.52
C VAL A 284 -8.36 22.17 -16.94
N GLN A 285 -8.55 23.07 -17.88
CA GLN A 285 -7.89 22.99 -19.18
C GLN A 285 -6.39 22.85 -18.93
N ILE A 286 -5.82 21.74 -19.37
CA ILE A 286 -4.37 21.52 -19.38
C ILE A 286 -3.78 22.51 -20.39
N ALA A 287 -3.29 23.63 -19.87
CA ALA A 287 -2.39 24.49 -20.63
C ALA A 287 -1.05 23.74 -20.71
N SER A 288 -0.70 23.30 -21.90
CA SER A 288 0.62 22.76 -22.22
C SER A 288 1.68 23.79 -21.84
N ILE A 289 2.38 23.54 -20.73
CA ILE A 289 3.54 24.34 -20.33
C ILE A 289 4.69 23.90 -21.23
N ILE A 290 5.00 24.76 -22.21
CA ILE A 290 6.26 24.70 -22.93
C ILE A 290 7.34 25.07 -21.92
N THR A 291 8.08 24.09 -21.44
CA THR A 291 9.29 24.30 -20.65
C THR A 291 10.37 24.88 -21.55
N SER A 292 10.70 26.14 -21.34
CA SER A 292 11.91 26.73 -21.93
C SER A 292 13.15 26.05 -21.35
N PRO A 293 14.14 25.72 -22.16
CA PRO A 293 15.33 25.02 -21.68
C PRO A 293 16.17 25.96 -20.79
N MET A 294 16.46 25.50 -19.58
CA MET A 294 17.50 26.10 -18.76
C MET A 294 18.86 25.99 -19.46
N ALA A 295 19.64 27.05 -19.41
CA ALA A 295 21.01 27.06 -19.87
C ALA A 295 21.83 26.07 -19.02
N VAL A 296 22.10 24.92 -19.58
CA VAL A 296 23.03 23.92 -19.08
C VAL A 296 24.44 24.38 -19.50
N GLY A 297 25.37 24.46 -18.57
CA GLY A 297 26.80 24.50 -18.92
C GLY A 297 27.13 23.31 -19.82
N ASP A 298 28.16 23.45 -20.66
CA ASP A 298 28.56 22.53 -21.73
C ASP A 298 28.61 21.05 -21.31
N THR A 299 27.45 20.38 -21.21
CA THR A 299 27.36 18.93 -21.14
C THR A 299 27.44 18.40 -22.55
N VAL A 300 28.48 17.62 -22.83
CA VAL A 300 28.60 16.95 -24.12
C VAL A 300 27.45 15.96 -24.27
N MET A 301 26.66 16.14 -25.32
CA MET A 301 25.51 15.28 -25.65
C MET A 301 25.93 14.27 -26.72
N TYR A 302 25.53 13.03 -26.53
CA TYR A 302 25.77 11.93 -27.50
C TYR A 302 24.46 11.35 -27.99
N GLU A 303 24.45 10.90 -29.23
CA GLU A 303 23.29 10.22 -29.81
C GLU A 303 23.27 8.76 -29.39
N LEU A 304 22.18 8.33 -28.76
CA LEU A 304 21.86 6.94 -28.53
C LEU A 304 20.81 6.48 -29.54
N THR A 305 21.17 5.51 -30.40
CA THR A 305 20.22 4.83 -31.27
C THR A 305 19.88 3.47 -30.67
N VAL A 306 18.61 3.21 -30.40
CA VAL A 306 18.12 1.90 -29.91
C VAL A 306 17.29 1.22 -30.99
N ARG A 307 17.60 -0.02 -31.27
CA ARG A 307 16.87 -0.91 -32.18
C ARG A 307 16.52 -2.20 -31.47
N SER A 308 15.41 -2.80 -31.82
CA SER A 308 15.08 -4.16 -31.37
C SER A 308 14.73 -5.07 -32.55
N ASN A 309 14.58 -6.36 -32.25
CA ASN A 309 14.14 -7.39 -33.19
C ASN A 309 12.61 -7.49 -33.32
N VAL A 310 11.85 -6.61 -32.63
CA VAL A 310 10.39 -6.61 -32.62
C VAL A 310 9.83 -5.24 -32.98
N PHE A 311 8.57 -5.19 -33.46
CA PHE A 311 7.85 -3.95 -33.74
C PHE A 311 6.93 -3.60 -32.56
N ASP A 312 6.55 -2.32 -32.40
CA ASP A 312 5.66 -1.81 -31.35
C ASP A 312 6.13 -2.17 -29.93
N ASP A 313 7.43 -2.16 -29.72
CA ASP A 313 8.03 -2.21 -28.39
C ASP A 313 8.00 -0.82 -27.75
N GLU A 314 8.35 -0.74 -26.49
CA GLU A 314 8.47 0.51 -25.75
C GLU A 314 9.84 0.61 -25.11
N VAL A 315 10.50 1.75 -25.29
CA VAL A 315 11.84 2.03 -24.78
C VAL A 315 11.74 3.01 -23.62
N PHE A 316 12.27 2.63 -22.47
CA PHE A 316 12.43 3.51 -21.32
C PHE A 316 13.91 3.83 -21.12
N ILE A 317 14.21 5.11 -20.89
CA ILE A 317 15.56 5.57 -20.53
C ILE A 317 15.44 6.36 -19.23
N ASN A 318 16.15 5.93 -18.20
CA ASN A 318 16.07 6.48 -16.86
C ASN A 318 14.61 6.52 -16.32
N GLY A 319 13.81 5.51 -16.68
CA GLY A 319 12.40 5.39 -16.28
C GLY A 319 11.41 6.27 -17.08
N VAL A 320 11.87 7.01 -18.09
CA VAL A 320 11.01 7.82 -18.97
C VAL A 320 10.78 7.08 -20.27
N SER A 321 9.51 6.95 -20.71
CA SER A 321 9.16 6.36 -22.01
C SER A 321 9.53 7.29 -23.16
N TYR A 322 10.19 6.74 -24.18
CA TYR A 322 10.57 7.41 -25.42
C TYR A 322 9.87 6.84 -26.66
N GLY A 323 8.94 5.90 -26.45
CA GLY A 323 8.21 5.26 -27.54
C GLY A 323 8.93 4.03 -28.12
N SER A 324 8.53 3.63 -29.33
CA SER A 324 8.97 2.37 -29.96
C SER A 324 10.32 2.50 -30.67
N THR A 325 11.06 1.41 -30.81
CA THR A 325 12.23 1.34 -31.70
C THR A 325 11.78 1.47 -33.17
N LYS A 326 12.58 2.03 -34.09
CA LYS A 326 13.94 2.54 -33.99
C LYS A 326 13.95 3.95 -33.33
N LEU A 327 14.47 4.02 -32.11
CA LEU A 327 14.57 5.28 -31.36
C LEU A 327 15.95 5.92 -31.59
N GLN A 328 15.99 7.25 -31.80
CA GLN A 328 17.20 8.07 -31.77
C GLN A 328 17.00 9.20 -30.78
N VAL A 329 17.86 9.31 -29.77
CA VAL A 329 17.74 10.29 -28.70
C VAL A 329 19.11 10.86 -28.34
N MET A 330 19.16 12.18 -28.07
CA MET A 330 20.36 12.86 -27.58
C MET A 330 20.35 12.85 -26.06
N LEU A 331 21.38 12.27 -25.44
CA LEU A 331 21.53 12.16 -23.99
C LEU A 331 22.89 12.73 -23.54
N PRO A 332 22.97 13.28 -22.32
CA PRO A 332 24.23 13.74 -21.76
C PRO A 332 25.23 12.57 -21.62
N SER A 333 26.52 12.89 -21.59
CA SER A 333 27.55 11.88 -21.25
C SER A 333 27.31 11.33 -19.84
N GLY A 334 27.45 10.01 -19.65
CA GLY A 334 27.24 9.36 -18.38
C GLY A 334 26.58 7.99 -18.50
N GLU A 335 26.15 7.46 -17.36
CA GLU A 335 25.45 6.16 -17.26
C GLU A 335 23.92 6.39 -17.34
N HIS A 336 23.25 5.61 -18.16
CA HIS A 336 21.80 5.62 -18.36
C HIS A 336 21.24 4.22 -18.20
N ASP A 337 20.12 4.11 -17.50
CA ASP A 337 19.36 2.86 -17.41
C ASP A 337 18.43 2.75 -18.62
N LEU A 338 18.68 1.72 -19.44
CA LEU A 338 17.87 1.41 -20.63
C LEU A 338 17.01 0.17 -20.33
N GLU A 339 15.72 0.28 -20.60
CA GLU A 339 14.79 -0.84 -20.60
C GLU A 339 14.00 -0.85 -21.90
N VAL A 340 13.89 -2.05 -22.51
CA VAL A 340 13.04 -2.26 -23.68
C VAL A 340 12.04 -3.34 -23.35
N VAL A 341 10.76 -3.01 -23.52
CA VAL A 341 9.63 -3.91 -23.20
C VAL A 341 8.75 -4.13 -24.41
N LYS A 342 8.20 -5.32 -24.52
CA LYS A 342 7.16 -5.66 -25.50
C LYS A 342 6.28 -6.74 -24.92
N GLN A 343 4.98 -6.61 -25.09
CA GLN A 343 4.03 -7.63 -24.68
C GLN A 343 4.34 -8.97 -25.38
N GLY A 344 4.44 -10.05 -24.61
CA GLY A 344 4.79 -11.38 -25.11
C GLY A 344 6.31 -11.62 -25.28
N PHE A 345 7.15 -10.72 -24.77
CA PHE A 345 8.60 -10.84 -24.75
C PHE A 345 9.15 -10.55 -23.35
N GLU A 346 10.30 -11.10 -23.02
CA GLU A 346 10.99 -10.80 -21.77
C GLU A 346 11.58 -9.38 -21.80
N PRO A 347 11.30 -8.53 -20.78
CA PRO A 347 11.88 -7.19 -20.70
C PRO A 347 13.41 -7.25 -20.65
N LYS A 348 14.08 -6.44 -21.48
CA LYS A 348 15.55 -6.35 -21.48
C LYS A 348 15.99 -5.05 -20.82
N ARG A 349 16.71 -5.19 -19.71
CA ARG A 349 17.27 -4.07 -18.94
C ARG A 349 18.78 -4.09 -19.01
N GLN A 350 19.39 -2.94 -19.28
CA GLN A 350 20.85 -2.80 -19.22
C GLN A 350 21.27 -1.36 -18.93
N LYS A 351 22.42 -1.20 -18.29
CA LYS A 351 23.07 0.09 -18.09
C LYS A 351 23.92 0.43 -19.31
N VAL A 352 23.79 1.65 -19.78
CA VAL A 352 24.49 2.15 -20.96
C VAL A 352 25.33 3.35 -20.58
N THR A 353 26.64 3.24 -20.72
CA THR A 353 27.53 4.38 -20.55
C THR A 353 27.75 5.08 -21.88
N LEU A 354 27.42 6.36 -21.96
CA LEU A 354 27.62 7.22 -23.14
C LEU A 354 28.84 8.10 -22.94
N SER A 355 29.92 7.78 -23.67
CA SER A 355 31.13 8.60 -23.85
C SER A 355 31.33 8.99 -25.32
N GLU A 356 30.50 8.45 -26.21
CA GLU A 356 30.42 8.69 -27.65
C GLU A 356 29.03 8.29 -28.14
N SER A 357 28.66 8.68 -29.37
CA SER A 357 27.40 8.25 -30.00
C SER A 357 27.38 6.74 -30.22
N LYS A 358 26.29 6.07 -29.79
CA LYS A 358 26.21 4.61 -29.72
C LYS A 358 24.93 4.08 -30.34
N THR A 359 25.04 2.97 -31.05
CA THR A 359 23.88 2.19 -31.51
C THR A 359 23.82 0.89 -30.75
N LEU A 360 22.65 0.62 -30.14
CA LEU A 360 22.36 -0.63 -29.46
C LEU A 360 21.32 -1.41 -30.24
N ILE A 361 21.56 -2.71 -30.36
CA ILE A 361 20.60 -3.68 -30.89
C ILE A 361 20.18 -4.55 -29.71
N ILE A 362 18.91 -4.49 -29.37
CA ILE A 362 18.33 -5.23 -28.25
C ILE A 362 17.57 -6.41 -28.83
N GLU A 363 18.00 -7.63 -28.51
CA GLU A 363 17.23 -8.82 -28.82
C GLU A 363 16.31 -9.13 -27.65
N LEU A 364 15.01 -9.03 -27.91
CA LEU A 364 13.97 -9.47 -26.99
C LEU A 364 13.65 -10.93 -27.32
N ASP A 365 13.79 -11.78 -26.31
CA ASP A 365 13.39 -13.17 -26.37
C ASP A 365 11.87 -13.26 -26.17
N ARG A 366 11.19 -14.10 -26.97
CA ARG A 366 9.78 -14.35 -26.73
C ARG A 366 9.62 -14.94 -25.33
N SER A 367 8.80 -14.29 -24.53
CA SER A 367 8.31 -14.90 -23.30
C SER A 367 7.72 -16.27 -23.65
N GLN A 368 8.02 -17.28 -22.87
CA GLN A 368 7.43 -18.62 -23.08
C GLN A 368 5.90 -18.61 -22.86
N PHE A 369 5.36 -17.44 -22.54
CA PHE A 369 3.96 -17.18 -22.24
C PHE A 369 3.31 -16.52 -23.45
N THR A 370 2.52 -17.25 -24.18
CA THR A 370 1.54 -16.68 -25.11
C THR A 370 0.42 -16.08 -24.27
N PHE A 371 0.51 -14.78 -23.96
CA PHE A 371 -0.62 -14.02 -23.47
C PHE A 371 -1.68 -13.98 -24.56
N SER A 372 -2.70 -14.81 -24.48
CA SER A 372 -3.96 -14.48 -25.14
C SER A 372 -4.56 -13.33 -24.33
N LYS A 373 -4.31 -12.11 -24.77
CA LYS A 373 -4.80 -10.88 -24.14
C LYS A 373 -6.30 -10.98 -24.01
N GLY A 374 -6.79 -11.27 -22.78
CA GLY A 374 -8.15 -11.05 -22.42
C GLY A 374 -9.18 -11.92 -23.13
N GLU A 375 -9.00 -13.23 -23.23
CA GLU A 375 -10.15 -14.09 -23.44
C GLU A 375 -11.02 -13.98 -22.19
N ARG A 376 -12.05 -13.18 -22.30
CA ARG A 376 -13.02 -12.89 -21.26
C ARG A 376 -14.13 -13.90 -21.39
N ILE A 377 -14.35 -14.68 -20.36
CA ILE A 377 -15.41 -15.70 -20.31
C ILE A 377 -16.44 -15.35 -19.25
N GLN A 378 -17.68 -15.78 -19.45
CA GLN A 378 -18.76 -15.63 -18.49
C GLN A 378 -19.61 -16.86 -18.54
N ASP A 379 -19.71 -17.58 -17.43
CA ASP A 379 -20.58 -18.72 -17.32
C ASP A 379 -22.04 -18.27 -17.10
N ILE A 380 -22.97 -19.00 -17.67
CA ILE A 380 -24.41 -18.84 -17.41
C ILE A 380 -24.79 -19.78 -16.27
N LEU A 381 -25.35 -19.21 -15.23
CA LEU A 381 -25.81 -19.94 -14.04
C LEU A 381 -27.25 -20.46 -14.23
N THR A 382 -27.63 -21.39 -13.40
CA THR A 382 -29.02 -21.92 -13.37
C THR A 382 -30.03 -20.75 -13.28
N GLY A 383 -31.05 -20.78 -14.13
CA GLY A 383 -32.06 -19.72 -14.25
C GLY A 383 -31.63 -18.55 -15.15
N ASP A 384 -30.72 -18.80 -16.08
CA ASP A 384 -30.20 -17.83 -17.05
C ASP A 384 -29.54 -16.59 -16.41
N LEU A 385 -29.06 -16.71 -15.16
CA LEU A 385 -28.34 -15.64 -14.49
C LEU A 385 -26.89 -15.57 -14.98
N PRO A 386 -26.36 -14.38 -15.28
CA PRO A 386 -24.95 -14.25 -15.64
C PRO A 386 -24.07 -14.45 -14.40
N GLY A 387 -23.02 -15.28 -14.52
CA GLY A 387 -21.94 -15.38 -13.56
C GLY A 387 -21.01 -14.16 -13.62
N PRO A 388 -19.96 -14.11 -12.78
CA PRO A 388 -18.94 -13.07 -12.87
C PRO A 388 -18.16 -13.20 -14.19
N TYR A 389 -17.70 -12.08 -14.72
CA TYR A 389 -16.73 -12.09 -15.80
C TYR A 389 -15.40 -12.63 -15.30
N LEU A 390 -14.79 -13.51 -16.06
CA LEU A 390 -13.52 -14.15 -15.78
C LEU A 390 -12.51 -13.83 -16.87
N VAL A 391 -11.25 -13.72 -16.51
CA VAL A 391 -10.12 -13.55 -17.43
C VAL A 391 -9.22 -14.77 -17.36
N VAL A 392 -8.82 -15.28 -18.52
CA VAL A 392 -7.90 -16.42 -18.62
C VAL A 392 -6.48 -15.96 -18.31
N ILE A 393 -5.87 -16.55 -17.27
CA ILE A 393 -4.49 -16.32 -16.84
C ILE A 393 -3.63 -17.49 -17.35
N PRO A 394 -2.58 -17.22 -18.15
CA PRO A 394 -1.71 -18.27 -18.67
C PRO A 394 -0.89 -18.94 -17.58
N ALA A 395 -0.46 -20.20 -17.83
CA ALA A 395 0.58 -20.84 -17.05
C ALA A 395 1.86 -20.01 -17.08
N GLY A 396 2.66 -20.07 -16.01
CA GLY A 396 3.90 -19.31 -15.97
C GLY A 396 4.64 -19.38 -14.65
N ASN A 397 5.82 -18.81 -14.60
CA ASN A 397 6.61 -18.67 -13.39
C ASN A 397 6.77 -17.20 -13.00
N PHE A 398 6.93 -16.92 -11.71
CA PHE A 398 7.14 -15.59 -11.18
C PHE A 398 7.85 -15.63 -9.82
N ARG A 399 8.34 -14.48 -9.39
CA ARG A 399 8.87 -14.29 -8.05
C ARG A 399 7.77 -13.74 -7.15
N MET A 400 7.39 -14.52 -6.12
CA MET A 400 6.38 -14.18 -5.13
C MET A 400 7.01 -13.55 -3.90
N GLY A 401 6.46 -12.45 -3.41
CA GLY A 401 6.89 -11.77 -2.19
C GLY A 401 7.49 -10.39 -2.42
N ASP A 402 8.21 -9.87 -1.42
CA ASP A 402 8.81 -8.53 -1.43
C ASP A 402 10.08 -8.48 -2.31
N ILE A 403 9.89 -8.22 -3.59
CA ILE A 403 11.00 -8.18 -4.57
C ILE A 403 11.80 -6.88 -4.44
N THR A 404 11.15 -5.78 -4.13
CA THR A 404 11.73 -4.43 -4.08
C THR A 404 12.44 -4.12 -2.76
N GLY A 405 12.20 -4.91 -1.71
CA GLY A 405 12.82 -4.75 -0.39
C GLY A 405 12.13 -3.73 0.52
N VAL A 406 11.00 -3.15 0.10
CA VAL A 406 10.25 -2.16 0.90
C VAL A 406 9.09 -2.77 1.69
N GLY A 407 8.85 -4.07 1.51
CA GLY A 407 7.75 -4.82 2.11
C GLY A 407 7.90 -5.12 3.59
N LEU A 408 6.95 -5.89 4.07
CA LEU A 408 6.91 -6.39 5.45
C LEU A 408 7.68 -7.71 5.58
N ASP A 409 8.07 -8.06 6.80
CA ASP A 409 8.83 -9.29 7.05
C ASP A 409 8.07 -10.57 6.65
N ASN A 410 6.74 -10.56 6.77
CA ASN A 410 5.90 -11.68 6.37
C ASN A 410 5.75 -11.88 4.85
N GLU A 411 6.26 -10.94 4.04
CA GLU A 411 6.34 -11.03 2.58
C GLU A 411 7.66 -11.69 2.13
N ARG A 412 8.53 -12.04 3.07
CA ARG A 412 9.86 -12.62 2.84
C ARG A 412 9.94 -14.06 3.34
N PRO A 413 10.86 -14.88 2.80
CA PRO A 413 11.73 -14.60 1.66
C PRO A 413 10.97 -14.61 0.33
N VAL A 414 11.52 -13.94 -0.69
CA VAL A 414 11.02 -14.04 -2.08
C VAL A 414 11.18 -15.48 -2.56
N GLN A 415 10.12 -16.03 -3.16
CA GLN A 415 10.07 -17.42 -3.63
C GLN A 415 9.76 -17.48 -5.12
N SER A 416 10.50 -18.29 -5.87
CA SER A 416 10.10 -18.63 -7.23
C SER A 416 8.90 -19.58 -7.20
N LYS A 417 7.85 -19.29 -7.93
CA LYS A 417 6.63 -20.11 -8.08
C LYS A 417 6.42 -20.44 -9.55
N ASP A 418 6.05 -21.69 -9.80
CA ASP A 418 5.72 -22.21 -11.12
C ASP A 418 4.25 -22.62 -11.14
N LEU A 419 3.45 -21.89 -11.92
CA LEU A 419 2.02 -22.18 -12.16
C LEU A 419 1.92 -22.98 -13.47
N LYS A 420 1.88 -24.30 -13.34
CA LYS A 420 1.96 -25.24 -14.46
C LYS A 420 0.74 -25.24 -15.38
N GLN A 421 -0.39 -24.73 -14.90
CA GLN A 421 -1.66 -24.75 -15.63
C GLN A 421 -2.22 -23.33 -15.68
N SER A 422 -2.84 -22.99 -16.81
CA SER A 422 -3.68 -21.81 -16.94
C SER A 422 -4.92 -21.95 -16.05
N PHE A 423 -5.51 -20.84 -15.66
CA PHE A 423 -6.75 -20.79 -14.87
C PHE A 423 -7.52 -19.52 -15.25
N SER A 424 -8.80 -19.48 -14.91
CA SER A 424 -9.58 -18.25 -15.10
C SER A 424 -9.91 -17.65 -13.75
N ILE A 425 -9.78 -16.32 -13.62
CA ILE A 425 -10.04 -15.58 -12.37
C ILE A 425 -11.04 -14.47 -12.65
N SER A 426 -11.93 -14.15 -11.70
CA SER A 426 -12.86 -13.04 -11.89
C SER A 426 -12.09 -11.72 -12.06
N GLU A 427 -12.49 -10.96 -13.09
CA GLU A 427 -11.83 -9.70 -13.45
C GLU A 427 -11.88 -8.65 -12.33
N THR A 428 -12.93 -8.72 -11.50
CA THR A 428 -13.16 -7.87 -10.33
C THR A 428 -13.39 -8.74 -9.09
N GLU A 429 -13.46 -8.11 -7.93
CA GLU A 429 -14.01 -8.72 -6.72
C GLU A 429 -15.49 -9.09 -6.96
N ILE A 430 -16.01 -10.02 -6.17
CA ILE A 430 -17.44 -10.36 -6.21
C ILE A 430 -18.26 -9.18 -5.72
N SER A 431 -19.18 -8.71 -6.58
CA SER A 431 -20.04 -7.56 -6.29
C SER A 431 -21.18 -7.92 -5.32
N VAL A 432 -21.75 -6.91 -4.69
CA VAL A 432 -22.98 -7.01 -3.88
C VAL A 432 -24.09 -7.70 -4.69
N LYS A 433 -24.27 -7.32 -5.96
CA LYS A 433 -25.27 -7.93 -6.85
C LYS A 433 -25.06 -9.44 -7.06
N ALA A 434 -23.81 -9.85 -7.32
CA ALA A 434 -23.50 -11.27 -7.50
C ALA A 434 -23.72 -12.07 -6.21
N PHE A 435 -23.34 -11.51 -5.07
CA PHE A 435 -23.56 -12.12 -3.77
C PHE A 435 -25.04 -12.15 -3.36
N GLU A 436 -25.80 -11.12 -3.71
CA GLU A 436 -27.26 -11.08 -3.51
C GLU A 436 -27.98 -12.19 -4.30
N SER A 437 -27.55 -12.48 -5.53
CA SER A 437 -28.07 -13.60 -6.32
C SER A 437 -27.88 -14.95 -5.61
N PHE A 438 -26.71 -15.15 -5.00
CA PHE A 438 -26.42 -16.31 -4.16
C PHE A 438 -27.36 -16.41 -2.95
N VAL A 439 -27.47 -15.33 -2.18
CA VAL A 439 -28.31 -15.32 -0.98
C VAL A 439 -29.78 -15.54 -1.33
N ASN A 440 -30.27 -14.91 -2.41
CA ASN A 440 -31.66 -15.07 -2.85
C ASN A 440 -31.96 -16.50 -3.35
N SER A 441 -30.99 -17.15 -4.01
CA SER A 441 -31.15 -18.51 -4.53
C SER A 441 -31.11 -19.59 -3.44
N THR A 442 -30.37 -19.34 -2.34
CA THR A 442 -30.08 -20.34 -1.31
C THR A 442 -30.68 -20.03 0.05
N SER A 443 -31.20 -18.83 0.26
CA SER A 443 -31.58 -18.30 1.59
C SER A 443 -30.43 -18.36 2.59
N TYR A 444 -29.17 -18.22 2.13
CA TYR A 444 -28.00 -18.25 2.97
C TYR A 444 -28.00 -17.08 3.95
N VAL A 445 -27.63 -17.35 5.19
CA VAL A 445 -27.44 -16.33 6.23
C VAL A 445 -25.96 -16.29 6.56
N THR A 446 -25.32 -15.12 6.40
CA THR A 446 -23.89 -14.95 6.62
C THR A 446 -23.50 -15.05 8.11
N GLU A 447 -22.22 -15.28 8.38
CA GLU A 447 -21.71 -15.26 9.76
C GLU A 447 -21.91 -13.90 10.44
N ALA A 448 -21.86 -12.80 9.67
CA ALA A 448 -22.14 -11.47 10.17
C ALA A 448 -23.60 -11.32 10.63
N GLU A 449 -24.54 -11.88 9.90
CA GLU A 449 -25.97 -11.87 10.25
C GLU A 449 -26.29 -12.80 11.42
N LYS A 450 -25.55 -13.91 11.58
CA LYS A 450 -25.73 -14.87 12.69
C LYS A 450 -25.11 -14.40 13.99
N GLN A 451 -23.98 -13.68 13.93
CA GLN A 451 -23.13 -13.40 15.11
C GLN A 451 -22.41 -12.07 15.01
N LYS A 452 -22.60 -11.17 15.98
CA LYS A 452 -21.77 -9.98 16.26
C LYS A 452 -21.41 -9.07 15.07
N GLY A 453 -22.14 -9.14 13.96
CA GLY A 453 -21.88 -8.30 12.81
C GLY A 453 -20.49 -8.48 12.19
N CYS A 454 -19.85 -7.39 11.78
CA CYS A 454 -18.50 -7.38 11.24
C CYS A 454 -17.63 -6.27 11.82
N ALA A 455 -16.31 -6.41 11.71
CA ALA A 455 -15.36 -5.45 12.23
C ALA A 455 -15.22 -4.22 11.30
N ALA A 456 -14.94 -3.07 11.92
CA ALA A 456 -14.46 -1.85 11.26
C ALA A 456 -13.12 -1.46 11.87
N HIS A 457 -12.29 -0.76 11.11
CA HIS A 457 -11.03 -0.22 11.62
C HIS A 457 -11.29 1.12 12.32
N GLU A 458 -11.02 1.21 13.61
CA GLU A 458 -11.17 2.42 14.41
C GLU A 458 -9.96 2.54 15.36
N ASP A 459 -9.31 3.71 15.38
CA ASP A 459 -8.19 4.06 16.27
C ASP A 459 -7.08 2.99 16.39
N GLY A 460 -6.78 2.32 15.28
CA GLY A 460 -5.73 1.28 15.23
C GLY A 460 -6.18 -0.09 15.67
N GLN A 461 -7.47 -0.31 15.84
CA GLN A 461 -8.03 -1.60 16.24
C GLN A 461 -9.18 -2.04 15.31
N ALA A 462 -9.36 -3.34 15.19
CA ALA A 462 -10.54 -3.91 14.56
C ALA A 462 -11.68 -3.95 15.61
N VAL A 463 -12.66 -3.06 15.47
CA VAL A 463 -13.79 -2.94 16.39
C VAL A 463 -15.01 -3.60 15.78
N TRP A 464 -15.58 -4.58 16.49
CA TRP A 464 -16.80 -5.27 16.08
C TRP A 464 -18.04 -4.37 16.22
N LYS A 465 -18.89 -4.38 15.18
CA LYS A 465 -20.14 -3.64 15.09
C LYS A 465 -21.28 -4.61 14.79
N ASP A 466 -22.15 -4.82 15.77
CA ASP A 466 -23.22 -5.83 15.70
C ASP A 466 -24.27 -5.54 14.63
N ASP A 467 -24.41 -4.27 14.22
CA ASP A 467 -25.36 -3.78 13.23
C ASP A 467 -24.83 -3.83 11.77
N ARG A 468 -23.59 -4.29 11.57
CA ARG A 468 -22.96 -4.33 10.25
C ARG A 468 -22.94 -5.74 9.64
N ASN A 469 -23.29 -5.79 8.37
CA ASN A 469 -23.23 -6.99 7.55
C ASN A 469 -23.04 -6.61 6.07
N TRP A 470 -23.06 -7.57 5.17
CA TRP A 470 -22.84 -7.34 3.74
C TRP A 470 -23.88 -6.40 3.09
N ARG A 471 -25.09 -6.26 3.65
CA ARG A 471 -26.14 -5.31 3.18
C ARG A 471 -25.93 -3.90 3.73
N SER A 472 -25.32 -3.78 4.89
CA SER A 472 -25.10 -2.53 5.63
C SER A 472 -23.70 -2.49 6.25
N PRO A 473 -22.63 -2.25 5.45
CA PRO A 473 -21.24 -2.31 5.94
C PRO A 473 -20.81 -1.09 6.75
N GLY A 474 -21.70 -0.10 6.91
CA GLY A 474 -21.41 1.15 7.64
C GLY A 474 -21.07 2.34 6.75
N PHE A 475 -21.19 2.19 5.44
CA PHE A 475 -21.09 3.24 4.42
C PHE A 475 -22.08 2.95 3.28
N ALA A 476 -22.33 3.94 2.44
CA ALA A 476 -23.19 3.76 1.27
C ALA A 476 -22.52 2.84 0.24
N GLN A 477 -23.28 1.89 -0.27
CA GLN A 477 -22.84 0.96 -1.32
C GLN A 477 -23.88 0.86 -2.44
N THR A 478 -23.47 0.40 -3.59
CA THR A 478 -24.33 0.12 -4.75
C THR A 478 -24.30 -1.37 -5.06
N GLU A 479 -25.13 -1.83 -5.99
CA GLU A 479 -25.09 -3.22 -6.47
C GLU A 479 -23.74 -3.62 -7.08
N ASN A 480 -22.97 -2.63 -7.59
CA ASN A 480 -21.65 -2.80 -8.17
C ASN A 480 -20.51 -2.59 -7.16
N SER A 481 -20.78 -2.33 -5.90
CA SER A 481 -19.72 -2.30 -4.87
C SER A 481 -19.24 -3.74 -4.60
N PRO A 482 -17.97 -3.96 -4.20
CA PRO A 482 -17.52 -5.28 -3.76
C PRO A 482 -18.29 -5.69 -2.50
N VAL A 483 -18.66 -6.95 -2.39
CA VAL A 483 -19.24 -7.48 -1.18
C VAL A 483 -18.21 -7.50 -0.06
N VAL A 484 -18.56 -6.99 1.10
CA VAL A 484 -17.73 -6.95 2.31
C VAL A 484 -18.51 -7.49 3.52
N CYS A 485 -17.88 -7.53 4.69
CA CYS A 485 -18.45 -8.15 5.89
C CYS A 485 -18.73 -9.64 5.71
N VAL A 486 -17.95 -10.31 4.88
CA VAL A 486 -18.01 -11.75 4.60
C VAL A 486 -16.74 -12.43 5.15
N SER A 487 -16.94 -13.57 5.81
CA SER A 487 -15.87 -14.45 6.26
C SER A 487 -15.36 -15.32 5.11
N MET A 488 -14.25 -16.05 5.33
CA MET A 488 -13.83 -17.08 4.38
C MET A 488 -14.88 -18.17 4.23
N HIS A 489 -15.61 -18.52 5.30
CA HIS A 489 -16.68 -19.51 5.23
C HIS A 489 -17.84 -19.04 4.35
N ASP A 490 -18.22 -17.75 4.42
CA ASP A 490 -19.23 -17.16 3.54
C ASP A 490 -18.78 -17.17 2.07
N ALA A 491 -17.49 -16.87 1.82
CA ALA A 491 -16.91 -16.93 0.48
C ALA A 491 -16.90 -18.37 -0.09
N LEU A 492 -16.57 -19.36 0.74
CA LEU A 492 -16.60 -20.77 0.34
C LEU A 492 -18.04 -21.25 0.07
N ALA A 493 -19.02 -20.79 0.84
CA ALA A 493 -20.44 -21.10 0.56
C ALA A 493 -20.92 -20.51 -0.78
N TYR A 494 -20.47 -19.28 -1.11
CA TYR A 494 -20.70 -18.69 -2.43
C TYR A 494 -20.07 -19.53 -3.55
N ILE A 495 -18.84 -19.98 -3.36
CA ILE A 495 -18.09 -20.82 -4.31
C ILE A 495 -18.78 -22.17 -4.55
N GLU A 496 -19.26 -22.80 -3.50
CA GLU A 496 -20.02 -24.04 -3.62
C GLU A 496 -21.30 -23.83 -4.45
N TRP A 497 -22.05 -22.76 -4.17
CA TRP A 497 -23.24 -22.42 -4.94
C TRP A 497 -22.96 -22.14 -6.41
N ILE A 498 -21.94 -21.28 -6.71
CA ILE A 498 -21.64 -20.91 -8.11
C ILE A 498 -21.12 -22.11 -8.89
N SER A 499 -20.37 -23.02 -8.23
CA SER A 499 -19.93 -24.28 -8.86
C SER A 499 -21.09 -25.16 -9.27
N GLN A 500 -22.07 -25.30 -8.39
CA GLN A 500 -23.28 -26.06 -8.69
C GLN A 500 -24.14 -25.37 -9.76
N ALA A 501 -24.33 -24.05 -9.65
CA ALA A 501 -25.19 -23.28 -10.54
C ALA A 501 -24.63 -23.17 -11.97
N SER A 502 -23.32 -23.20 -12.15
CA SER A 502 -22.65 -23.14 -13.46
C SER A 502 -22.26 -24.49 -14.01
N SER A 503 -22.28 -25.55 -13.20
CA SER A 503 -21.69 -26.86 -13.52
C SER A 503 -20.19 -26.78 -13.85
N GLN A 504 -19.49 -25.81 -13.27
CA GLN A 504 -18.04 -25.59 -13.41
C GLN A 504 -17.38 -25.64 -12.04
N ALA A 505 -16.09 -25.99 -11.99
CA ALA A 505 -15.34 -26.00 -10.75
C ALA A 505 -14.82 -24.59 -10.39
N TYR A 506 -15.40 -23.97 -9.37
CA TYR A 506 -14.94 -22.72 -8.81
C TYR A 506 -14.21 -22.94 -7.48
N VAL A 507 -13.18 -22.14 -7.22
CA VAL A 507 -12.39 -22.15 -5.97
C VAL A 507 -12.00 -20.73 -5.58
N LEU A 508 -11.54 -20.52 -4.33
CA LEU A 508 -10.76 -19.31 -3.99
C LEU A 508 -9.38 -19.38 -4.65
N PRO A 509 -8.83 -18.26 -5.11
CA PRO A 509 -7.45 -18.24 -5.57
C PRO A 509 -6.51 -18.71 -4.45
N SER A 510 -5.50 -19.51 -4.79
CA SER A 510 -4.36 -19.65 -3.90
C SER A 510 -3.58 -18.34 -3.83
N GLU A 511 -2.85 -18.10 -2.73
CA GLU A 511 -2.01 -16.90 -2.58
C GLU A 511 -1.07 -16.69 -3.78
N ALA A 512 -0.48 -17.78 -4.30
CA ALA A 512 0.40 -17.72 -5.47
C ALA A 512 -0.35 -17.36 -6.77
N ARG A 513 -1.55 -17.91 -7.00
CA ARG A 513 -2.37 -17.57 -8.17
C ARG A 513 -2.84 -16.11 -8.10
N TRP A 514 -3.22 -15.65 -6.91
CA TRP A 514 -3.64 -14.28 -6.69
C TRP A 514 -2.51 -13.29 -6.99
N GLU A 515 -1.32 -13.48 -6.40
CA GLU A 515 -0.20 -12.56 -6.59
C GLU A 515 0.33 -12.58 -8.04
N TYR A 516 0.37 -13.75 -8.68
CA TYR A 516 0.73 -13.88 -10.09
C TYR A 516 -0.21 -13.08 -10.98
N ALA A 517 -1.51 -13.23 -10.77
CA ALA A 517 -2.53 -12.52 -11.52
C ALA A 517 -2.50 -11.00 -11.25
N ALA A 518 -2.28 -10.59 -10.00
CA ALA A 518 -2.18 -9.20 -9.61
C ALA A 518 -0.94 -8.50 -10.18
N ARG A 519 0.21 -9.18 -10.24
CA ARG A 519 1.44 -8.64 -10.83
C ARG A 519 1.37 -8.51 -12.35
N ALA A 520 0.71 -9.42 -13.02
CA ALA A 520 0.63 -9.46 -14.48
C ALA A 520 2.01 -9.33 -15.18
N GLY A 521 3.05 -9.97 -14.60
CA GLY A 521 4.41 -9.98 -15.12
C GLY A 521 5.32 -8.87 -14.62
N ILE A 522 4.84 -7.95 -13.77
CA ILE A 522 5.62 -6.82 -13.22
C ILE A 522 6.21 -7.18 -11.85
N GLU A 523 7.42 -6.72 -11.57
CA GLU A 523 8.14 -6.97 -10.32
C GLU A 523 8.21 -5.77 -9.37
N THR A 524 7.52 -4.66 -9.70
CA THR A 524 7.42 -3.45 -8.89
C THR A 524 6.41 -3.60 -7.75
N ASP A 525 6.30 -2.58 -6.90
CA ASP A 525 5.38 -2.55 -5.75
C ASP A 525 3.91 -2.63 -6.17
N TYR A 526 3.56 -1.98 -7.27
CA TYR A 526 2.24 -1.96 -7.88
C TYR A 526 2.36 -2.44 -9.33
N TRP A 527 1.29 -2.96 -9.92
CA TRP A 527 1.32 -3.45 -11.29
C TRP A 527 1.60 -2.35 -12.34
N TRP A 528 1.44 -1.07 -11.98
CA TRP A 528 1.77 0.09 -12.84
C TRP A 528 3.15 0.71 -12.55
N GLY A 529 3.92 0.22 -11.58
CA GLY A 529 5.24 0.74 -11.22
C GLY A 529 5.48 0.84 -9.70
N GLU A 530 6.44 1.66 -9.30
CA GLU A 530 6.87 1.73 -7.88
C GLU A 530 6.09 2.74 -7.04
N GLY A 531 5.52 3.78 -7.62
CA GLY A 531 4.74 4.80 -6.91
C GLY A 531 3.25 4.49 -6.90
N ILE A 532 2.56 4.78 -5.77
CA ILE A 532 1.10 4.60 -5.72
C ILE A 532 0.37 5.56 -6.68
N SER A 533 0.96 6.73 -6.98
CA SER A 533 0.35 7.79 -7.77
C SER A 533 -1.00 8.27 -7.18
N THR A 534 -1.82 8.97 -7.98
CA THR A 534 -3.17 9.40 -7.62
C THR A 534 -4.16 8.75 -8.55
N ASP A 535 -5.32 8.36 -8.04
CA ASP A 535 -6.44 7.80 -8.78
C ASP A 535 -6.18 6.48 -9.54
N ASN A 536 -5.10 5.77 -9.22
CA ASN A 536 -4.82 4.45 -9.79
C ASN A 536 -5.49 3.32 -9.00
N ALA A 537 -5.86 3.58 -7.74
CA ALA A 537 -6.46 2.59 -6.86
C ALA A 537 -7.28 3.26 -5.73
N ASN A 538 -8.13 2.49 -5.08
CA ASN A 538 -8.84 2.91 -3.87
C ASN A 538 -8.15 2.36 -2.62
N CYS A 539 -7.21 3.12 -2.05
CA CYS A 539 -6.63 2.78 -0.75
C CYS A 539 -6.62 4.01 0.16
N GLY A 540 -6.33 3.83 1.43
CA GLY A 540 -6.17 4.95 2.34
C GLY A 540 -5.06 5.87 1.84
N TRP A 541 -5.33 7.17 1.66
CA TRP A 541 -4.35 8.15 1.17
C TRP A 541 -3.94 7.98 -0.31
N CYS A 542 -4.65 7.19 -1.10
CA CYS A 542 -4.41 7.02 -2.54
C CYS A 542 -4.99 8.13 -3.41
N GLY A 543 -5.81 8.98 -2.86
CA GLY A 543 -6.33 10.14 -3.55
C GLY A 543 -7.62 9.93 -4.33
N SER A 544 -8.20 8.73 -4.32
CA SER A 544 -9.53 8.52 -4.88
C SER A 544 -10.61 9.19 -4.03
N GLN A 545 -11.75 9.47 -4.63
CA GLN A 545 -12.90 10.05 -3.91
C GLN A 545 -13.44 9.14 -2.79
N TRP A 546 -13.16 7.85 -2.82
CA TRP A 546 -13.57 6.86 -1.82
C TRP A 546 -12.50 6.58 -0.76
N SER A 547 -11.28 7.08 -0.98
CA SER A 547 -10.10 6.87 -0.11
C SER A 547 -10.41 7.26 1.34
N ASN A 548 -10.23 6.33 2.29
CA ASN A 548 -10.59 6.45 3.71
C ASN A 548 -12.10 6.60 4.03
N PHE A 549 -13.00 6.50 3.05
CA PHE A 549 -14.44 6.68 3.28
C PHE A 549 -15.25 5.42 3.01
N SER A 550 -15.01 4.73 1.90
CA SER A 550 -15.79 3.58 1.48
C SER A 550 -15.08 2.75 0.42
N THR A 551 -15.66 1.61 0.05
CA THR A 551 -15.30 0.90 -1.17
C THR A 551 -15.69 1.71 -2.41
N ALA A 552 -14.93 1.58 -3.50
CA ALA A 552 -15.33 2.02 -4.83
C ALA A 552 -16.18 0.93 -5.50
N PRO A 553 -17.06 1.26 -6.46
CA PRO A 553 -17.64 0.26 -7.34
C PRO A 553 -16.54 -0.55 -8.04
N VAL A 554 -16.72 -1.86 -8.21
CA VAL A 554 -15.73 -2.72 -8.87
C VAL A 554 -15.43 -2.25 -10.29
N GLY A 555 -14.17 -2.31 -10.72
CA GLY A 555 -13.75 -1.86 -12.04
C GLY A 555 -13.72 -0.33 -12.21
N SER A 556 -13.61 0.43 -11.12
CA SER A 556 -13.54 1.91 -11.16
C SER A 556 -12.20 2.46 -11.62
N PHE A 557 -11.16 1.68 -11.64
CA PHE A 557 -9.80 2.06 -12.00
C PHE A 557 -9.31 1.29 -13.23
N GLU A 558 -8.11 1.59 -13.69
CA GLU A 558 -7.48 0.85 -14.79
C GLU A 558 -7.21 -0.61 -14.37
N HIS A 559 -7.25 -1.51 -15.34
CA HIS A 559 -6.89 -2.92 -15.13
C HIS A 559 -5.40 -3.16 -15.38
N ASN A 560 -4.83 -4.21 -14.79
CA ASN A 560 -3.48 -4.64 -15.09
C ASN A 560 -3.40 -5.34 -16.47
N ASP A 561 -2.20 -5.73 -16.90
CA ASP A 561 -1.96 -6.32 -18.23
C ASP A 561 -2.65 -7.68 -18.44
N PHE A 562 -3.12 -8.34 -17.40
CA PHE A 562 -3.97 -9.52 -17.48
C PHE A 562 -5.46 -9.21 -17.56
N GLY A 563 -5.87 -7.94 -17.44
CA GLY A 563 -7.26 -7.52 -17.46
C GLY A 563 -7.96 -7.58 -16.09
N LEU A 564 -7.22 -7.66 -14.98
CA LEU A 564 -7.79 -7.64 -13.64
C LEU A 564 -7.85 -6.22 -13.10
N PHE A 565 -9.00 -5.87 -12.55
CA PHE A 565 -9.26 -4.63 -11.83
C PHE A 565 -9.05 -4.80 -10.33
N ASP A 566 -8.80 -3.69 -9.66
CA ASP A 566 -8.84 -3.53 -8.20
C ASP A 566 -7.94 -4.51 -7.41
N THR A 567 -6.86 -5.02 -8.05
CA THR A 567 -5.86 -5.87 -7.36
C THR A 567 -4.96 -5.11 -6.40
N VAL A 568 -5.13 -3.79 -6.30
CA VAL A 568 -4.46 -2.88 -5.37
C VAL A 568 -5.52 -2.05 -4.68
N GLY A 569 -5.72 -2.24 -3.39
CA GLY A 569 -6.72 -1.53 -2.62
C GLY A 569 -8.13 -2.08 -2.77
N ASN A 570 -9.12 -1.23 -2.70
CA ASN A 570 -10.54 -1.47 -2.63
C ASN A 570 -10.93 -2.38 -1.46
N VAL A 571 -10.78 -3.69 -1.57
CA VAL A 571 -10.97 -4.61 -0.45
C VAL A 571 -9.84 -5.64 -0.37
N TRP A 572 -9.48 -6.05 0.85
CA TRP A 572 -8.71 -7.26 1.04
C TRP A 572 -9.47 -8.46 0.53
N GLU A 573 -8.78 -9.40 -0.11
CA GLU A 573 -9.41 -10.55 -0.75
C GLU A 573 -8.98 -11.86 -0.13
N TRP A 574 -9.96 -12.70 0.25
CA TRP A 574 -9.70 -14.03 0.77
C TRP A 574 -8.96 -14.91 -0.25
N THR A 575 -7.92 -15.58 0.22
CA THR A 575 -7.16 -16.58 -0.55
C THR A 575 -6.98 -17.86 0.26
N THR A 576 -6.72 -18.98 -0.42
CA THR A 576 -6.35 -20.22 0.23
C THR A 576 -4.85 -20.31 0.45
N SER A 577 -4.41 -20.78 1.63
CA SER A 577 -3.00 -21.11 1.88
C SER A 577 -2.80 -22.63 1.78
N ASN A 578 -1.59 -23.05 1.36
CA ASN A 578 -1.24 -24.48 1.29
C ASN A 578 -0.99 -25.11 2.67
N LYS A 579 -1.11 -24.33 3.75
CA LYS A 579 -1.01 -24.86 5.13
C LYS A 579 -2.40 -25.28 5.57
N ILE A 580 -2.55 -26.57 5.75
CA ILE A 580 -3.73 -27.17 6.34
C ILE A 580 -3.83 -26.65 7.78
N GLU A 581 -5.02 -26.16 8.14
CA GLU A 581 -5.45 -25.71 9.46
C GLU A 581 -5.30 -24.21 9.77
N SER A 582 -6.44 -23.57 9.73
CA SER A 582 -6.89 -22.41 10.50
C SER A 582 -6.40 -20.99 10.14
N ASN A 583 -5.32 -20.77 9.44
CA ASN A 583 -4.93 -19.42 9.05
C ASN A 583 -5.17 -19.19 7.56
N SER A 584 -6.12 -18.34 7.26
CA SER A 584 -6.40 -17.85 5.92
C SER A 584 -5.60 -16.58 5.65
N VAL A 585 -5.25 -16.33 4.41
CA VAL A 585 -4.52 -15.13 4.00
C VAL A 585 -5.43 -14.26 3.17
N VAL A 586 -5.38 -12.95 3.41
CA VAL A 586 -6.00 -11.95 2.55
C VAL A 586 -4.92 -11.13 1.84
N ARG A 587 -5.24 -10.67 0.64
CA ARG A 587 -4.31 -10.00 -0.29
C ARG A 587 -4.91 -8.68 -0.80
N GLY A 588 -4.07 -7.77 -1.33
CA GLY A 588 -4.46 -6.60 -2.11
C GLY A 588 -4.55 -5.27 -1.37
N GLY A 589 -4.73 -5.27 -0.06
CA GLY A 589 -5.00 -4.03 0.69
C GLY A 589 -6.48 -3.61 0.61
N ALA A 590 -6.84 -2.47 1.16
CA ALA A 590 -8.23 -1.99 1.15
C ALA A 590 -8.33 -0.47 1.18
N TRP A 591 -9.53 0.05 0.95
CA TRP A 591 -9.89 1.46 0.85
C TRP A 591 -9.42 2.34 2.03
N ASN A 592 -9.19 1.75 3.19
CA ASN A 592 -8.77 2.41 4.45
C ASN A 592 -7.38 1.97 4.94
N PHE A 593 -6.60 1.27 4.10
CA PHE A 593 -5.23 0.90 4.40
C PHE A 593 -4.24 1.81 3.66
N ALA A 594 -3.15 2.18 4.35
CA ALA A 594 -2.11 3.04 3.77
C ALA A 594 -1.48 2.40 2.50
N PRO A 595 -0.98 3.20 1.54
CA PRO A 595 -0.46 2.70 0.27
C PRO A 595 0.59 1.59 0.43
N ARG A 596 1.45 1.69 1.42
CA ARG A 596 2.45 0.67 1.73
C ARG A 596 1.84 -0.70 2.04
N LEU A 597 0.57 -0.74 2.48
CA LEU A 597 -0.18 -1.95 2.82
C LEU A 597 -1.14 -2.38 1.72
N ALA A 598 -1.05 -1.78 0.52
CA ALA A 598 -1.84 -2.12 -0.65
C ALA A 598 -0.96 -2.55 -1.85
N ARG A 599 0.31 -2.92 -1.64
CA ARG A 599 1.21 -3.42 -2.67
C ARG A 599 0.80 -4.84 -3.10
N VAL A 600 1.16 -5.23 -4.31
CA VAL A 600 0.82 -6.56 -4.86
C VAL A 600 1.38 -7.73 -4.03
N SER A 601 2.49 -7.51 -3.29
CA SER A 601 3.10 -8.51 -2.40
C SER A 601 2.49 -8.54 -1.01
N THR A 602 1.74 -7.50 -0.60
CA THR A 602 1.24 -7.38 0.76
C THR A 602 0.27 -8.52 1.11
N ARG A 603 0.44 -9.08 2.29
CA ARG A 603 -0.35 -10.19 2.80
C ARG A 603 -0.68 -10.01 4.28
N MET A 604 -1.83 -10.52 4.70
CA MET A 604 -2.27 -10.50 6.07
C MET A 604 -2.91 -11.85 6.44
N GLU A 605 -2.44 -12.46 7.53
CA GLU A 605 -3.01 -13.70 8.05
C GLU A 605 -4.14 -13.39 9.03
N LEU A 606 -5.29 -14.02 8.82
CA LEU A 606 -6.50 -13.83 9.61
C LEU A 606 -7.17 -15.15 9.94
N ASP A 607 -7.96 -15.16 10.99
CA ASP A 607 -8.89 -16.26 11.26
C ASP A 607 -9.93 -16.37 10.14
N SER A 608 -10.25 -17.58 9.69
CA SER A 608 -11.23 -17.81 8.61
C SER A 608 -12.65 -17.32 8.95
N SER A 609 -12.99 -17.15 10.21
CA SER A 609 -14.25 -16.56 10.68
C SER A 609 -14.20 -15.02 10.80
N PHE A 610 -13.01 -14.41 10.67
CA PHE A 610 -12.88 -12.96 10.72
C PHE A 610 -13.57 -12.34 9.52
N ARG A 611 -14.23 -11.22 9.71
CA ARG A 611 -14.96 -10.48 8.69
C ARG A 611 -14.97 -9.01 9.01
N SER A 612 -14.87 -8.19 7.98
CA SER A 612 -14.74 -6.74 8.15
C SER A 612 -15.32 -6.01 6.94
N ASN A 613 -15.67 -4.75 7.13
CA ASN A 613 -16.16 -3.88 6.07
C ASN A 613 -15.08 -3.44 5.04
N TYR A 614 -13.93 -4.07 5.10
CA TYR A 614 -12.81 -3.90 4.16
C TYR A 614 -12.27 -5.24 3.63
N ILE A 615 -13.02 -6.35 3.80
CA ILE A 615 -12.63 -7.68 3.31
C ILE A 615 -13.75 -8.25 2.46
N GLY A 616 -13.39 -8.63 1.24
CA GLY A 616 -14.22 -9.33 0.27
C GLY A 616 -13.47 -10.54 -0.34
N PHE A 617 -13.75 -10.88 -1.58
CA PHE A 617 -13.08 -11.98 -2.27
C PHE A 617 -13.31 -11.92 -3.79
N ARG A 618 -12.45 -12.63 -4.53
CA ARG A 618 -12.66 -12.99 -5.94
C ARG A 618 -12.57 -14.49 -6.12
N VAL A 619 -13.00 -15.00 -7.28
CA VAL A 619 -13.09 -16.43 -7.55
C VAL A 619 -12.21 -16.87 -8.71
N VAL A 620 -11.74 -18.09 -8.64
CA VAL A 620 -11.03 -18.79 -9.73
C VAL A 620 -11.90 -19.90 -10.25
N ARG A 621 -12.02 -20.02 -11.58
CA ARG A 621 -12.59 -21.17 -12.26
C ARG A 621 -11.44 -22.06 -12.72
N GLU A 622 -11.45 -23.31 -12.30
CA GLU A 622 -10.51 -24.33 -12.78
C GLU A 622 -10.82 -24.66 -14.24
N GLN A 623 -9.79 -25.00 -15.00
CA GLN A 623 -9.92 -25.39 -16.41
C GLN A 623 -10.08 -26.90 -16.57
#